data_48c609dab83dd36a1f1a4b1d60c07d61
#
_entry.id   48c609dab83dd36a1f1a4b1d60c07d61
#
_cell.length_a   1.000
_cell.length_b   1.000
_cell.length_c   1.000
_cell.angle_alpha   90.00
_cell.angle_beta   90.00
_cell.angle_gamma   90.00
#
_symmetry.space_group_name_H-M   'P 1'
#
loop_
_entity.id
_entity.type
_entity.pdbx_description
1 polymer ?
#
loop_
_entity_poly.entity_id
_entity_poly.type
_entity_poly.pdbx_seq_one_letter_code
_entity_poly.pdbx_strand_id
1 'polypeptide(L)'
;MNPDAALKALAEPHRRAILRLVSHDARSVGDIAGHLDITPQAVSRHLKVLHEAGLLDEHREGTRHLFLVNPDGFSAVQEFLADFWTHHLGQLQTTLQTPGDPADGGQSPA
;
A
#
# COMPACT_ATOMS: atom_id res chain seq x y z
N MET A 1 -15.44 -5.61 -7.35
CA MET A 1 -15.06 -5.48 -5.96
C MET A 1 -15.05 -3.99 -5.58
N ASN A 2 -15.49 -3.68 -4.38
CA ASN A 2 -15.65 -2.29 -3.95
C ASN A 2 -14.37 -1.78 -3.30
N PRO A 3 -13.78 -0.68 -3.80
CA PRO A 3 -12.53 -0.16 -3.23
C PRO A 3 -12.72 0.72 -1.98
N ASP A 4 -13.95 0.96 -1.56
CA ASP A 4 -14.22 1.97 -0.52
C ASP A 4 -13.53 1.70 0.80
N ALA A 5 -13.59 0.47 1.30
CA ALA A 5 -12.95 0.13 2.57
C ALA A 5 -11.44 0.31 2.50
N ALA A 6 -10.84 -0.11 1.39
CA ALA A 6 -9.40 0.05 1.19
C ALA A 6 -9.02 1.53 1.09
N LEU A 7 -9.80 2.32 0.36
CA LEU A 7 -9.52 3.75 0.23
C LEU A 7 -9.64 4.48 1.57
N LYS A 8 -10.63 4.11 2.38
CA LYS A 8 -10.77 4.68 3.72
C LYS A 8 -9.57 4.33 4.60
N ALA A 9 -9.15 3.08 4.54
CA ALA A 9 -7.99 2.65 5.32
C ALA A 9 -6.73 3.41 4.89
N LEU A 10 -6.57 3.64 3.60
CA LEU A 10 -5.40 4.34 3.05
C LEU A 10 -5.43 5.85 3.27
N ALA A 11 -6.55 6.41 3.67
CA ALA A 11 -6.68 7.85 3.85
C ALA A 11 -5.93 8.38 5.08
N GLU A 12 -5.58 7.50 6.03
CA GLU A 12 -4.96 7.92 7.29
C GLU A 12 -3.45 7.70 7.22
N PRO A 13 -2.64 8.74 7.52
CA PRO A 13 -1.17 8.67 7.35
C PRO A 13 -0.48 7.56 8.13
N HIS A 14 -0.89 7.30 9.37
CA HIS A 14 -0.27 6.24 10.17
C HIS A 14 -0.50 4.87 9.55
N ARG A 15 -1.68 4.65 8.98
CA ARG A 15 -1.98 3.38 8.34
C ARG A 15 -1.12 3.18 7.08
N ARG A 16 -0.88 4.26 6.31
CA ARG A 16 0.03 4.16 5.18
C ARG A 16 1.46 3.86 5.63
N ALA A 17 1.88 4.47 6.73
CA ALA A 17 3.21 4.20 7.27
C ALA A 17 3.35 2.75 7.73
N ILE A 18 2.32 2.21 8.37
CA ILE A 18 2.30 0.79 8.78
C ILE A 18 2.45 -0.11 7.54
N LEU A 19 1.69 0.16 6.50
CA LEU A 19 1.76 -0.64 5.28
C LEU A 19 3.18 -0.64 4.68
N ARG A 20 3.85 0.51 4.68
CA ARG A 20 5.22 0.58 4.20
C ARG A 20 6.17 -0.28 5.03
N LEU A 21 6.01 -0.23 6.36
CA LEU A 21 6.85 -1.04 7.24
C LEU A 21 6.67 -2.53 7.00
N VAL A 22 5.43 -2.99 6.85
CA VAL A 22 5.15 -4.42 6.72
C VAL A 22 5.18 -4.90 5.28
N SER A 23 5.47 -4.03 4.32
CA SER A 23 5.58 -4.43 2.92
C SER A 23 6.87 -5.19 2.63
N HIS A 24 7.89 -4.97 3.44
CA HIS A 24 9.19 -5.64 3.27
C HIS A 24 9.35 -6.82 4.20
N ASP A 25 8.91 -6.67 5.45
CA ASP A 25 9.05 -7.71 6.48
C ASP A 25 7.81 -7.79 7.33
N ALA A 26 7.38 -8.99 7.66
CA ALA A 26 6.32 -9.16 8.65
C ALA A 26 6.77 -8.62 9.99
N ARG A 27 5.90 -7.90 10.70
CA ARG A 27 6.26 -7.24 11.96
C ARG A 27 5.18 -7.39 13.00
N SER A 28 5.60 -7.37 14.27
CA SER A 28 4.70 -7.40 15.42
C SER A 28 4.18 -5.99 15.75
N VAL A 29 3.13 -5.94 16.56
CA VAL A 29 2.59 -4.66 17.05
C VAL A 29 3.67 -3.83 17.73
N GLY A 30 4.47 -4.45 18.61
CA GLY A 30 5.51 -3.75 19.35
C GLY A 30 6.57 -3.17 18.45
N ASP A 31 6.97 -3.93 17.43
CA ASP A 31 7.97 -3.47 16.48
C ASP A 31 7.46 -2.28 15.67
N ILE A 32 6.22 -2.35 15.20
CA ILE A 32 5.60 -1.25 14.46
C ILE A 32 5.51 0.00 15.34
N ALA A 33 5.04 -0.17 16.58
CA ALA A 33 4.90 0.96 17.50
C ALA A 33 6.23 1.66 17.73
N GLY A 34 7.30 0.89 17.87
CA GLY A 34 8.63 1.46 18.07
C GLY A 34 9.12 2.28 16.89
N HIS A 35 8.77 1.85 15.67
CA HIS A 35 9.17 2.57 14.46
C HIS A 35 8.40 3.86 14.24
N LEU A 36 7.13 3.90 14.66
CA LEU A 36 6.26 5.02 14.37
C LEU A 36 6.09 5.98 15.54
N ASP A 37 6.64 5.65 16.69
CA ASP A 37 6.54 6.48 17.89
C ASP A 37 5.08 6.75 18.28
N ILE A 38 4.24 5.72 18.19
CA ILE A 38 2.87 5.74 18.66
C ILE A 38 2.64 4.55 19.58
N THR A 39 1.55 4.57 20.33
CA THR A 39 1.32 3.51 21.31
C THR A 39 0.96 2.19 20.63
N PRO A 40 1.27 1.05 21.28
CA PRO A 40 0.81 -0.24 20.76
C PRO A 40 -0.69 -0.32 20.59
N GLN A 41 -1.46 0.34 21.47
CA GLN A 41 -2.91 0.36 21.37
C GLN A 41 -3.36 1.07 20.09
N ALA A 42 -2.71 2.19 19.74
CA ALA A 42 -3.02 2.90 18.51
C ALA A 42 -2.66 2.04 17.29
N VAL A 43 -1.50 1.35 17.33
CA VAL A 43 -1.10 0.44 16.26
C VAL A 43 -2.14 -0.67 16.09
N SER A 44 -2.59 -1.26 17.21
CA SER A 44 -3.60 -2.33 17.14
C SER A 44 -4.88 -1.86 16.47
N ARG A 45 -5.33 -0.65 16.76
CA ARG A 45 -6.54 -0.10 16.13
C ARG A 45 -6.34 0.09 14.62
N HIS A 46 -5.19 0.62 14.24
CA HIS A 46 -4.88 0.78 12.81
C HIS A 46 -4.77 -0.55 12.09
N LEU A 47 -4.15 -1.54 12.72
CA LEU A 47 -4.02 -2.87 12.13
C LEU A 47 -5.37 -3.52 11.93
N LYS A 48 -6.29 -3.33 12.87
CA LYS A 48 -7.64 -3.86 12.75
C LYS A 48 -8.35 -3.27 11.52
N VAL A 49 -8.27 -1.96 11.34
CA VAL A 49 -8.88 -1.29 10.19
C VAL A 49 -8.28 -1.83 8.88
N LEU A 50 -6.96 -1.92 8.83
CA LEU A 50 -6.26 -2.41 7.63
C LEU A 50 -6.62 -3.86 7.34
N HIS A 51 -6.68 -4.69 8.36
CA HIS A 51 -7.02 -6.10 8.20
C HIS A 51 -8.47 -6.28 7.72
N GLU A 52 -9.39 -5.53 8.31
CA GLU A 52 -10.80 -5.60 7.91
C GLU A 52 -11.00 -5.10 6.48
N ALA A 53 -10.14 -4.21 6.02
CA ALA A 53 -10.19 -3.73 4.64
C ALA A 53 -9.51 -4.69 3.66
N GLY A 54 -8.94 -5.79 4.15
CA GLY A 54 -8.29 -6.79 3.30
C GLY A 54 -6.88 -6.47 2.89
N LEU A 55 -6.25 -5.46 3.50
CA LEU A 55 -4.93 -5.00 3.09
C LEU A 55 -3.78 -5.68 3.83
N LEU A 56 -4.07 -6.40 4.91
CA LEU A 56 -3.09 -7.09 5.72
C LEU A 56 -3.46 -8.55 5.92
N ASP A 57 -2.43 -9.37 6.02
CA ASP A 57 -2.54 -10.74 6.51
C ASP A 57 -1.90 -10.81 7.89
N GLU A 58 -2.34 -11.80 8.68
CA GLU A 58 -1.76 -12.11 9.97
C GLU A 58 -1.07 -13.45 9.89
N HIS A 59 0.06 -13.56 10.57
CA HIS A 59 0.85 -14.77 10.57
C HIS A 59 1.37 -15.03 11.98
N ARG A 60 1.20 -16.25 12.47
CA ARG A 60 1.75 -16.65 13.76
C ARG A 60 3.01 -17.45 13.56
N GLU A 61 4.04 -17.09 14.30
CA GLU A 61 5.31 -17.77 14.29
C GLU A 61 5.70 -18.03 15.73
N GLY A 62 5.42 -19.22 16.23
CA GLY A 62 5.55 -19.50 17.64
C GLY A 62 4.56 -18.69 18.45
N THR A 63 5.05 -17.91 19.41
CA THR A 63 4.21 -17.01 20.20
C THR A 63 4.10 -15.62 19.57
N ARG A 64 4.78 -15.39 18.47
CA ARG A 64 4.78 -14.08 17.80
C ARG A 64 3.59 -13.96 16.87
N HIS A 65 2.96 -12.80 16.90
CA HIS A 65 1.86 -12.46 16.01
C HIS A 65 2.36 -11.37 15.08
N LEU A 66 2.48 -11.70 13.80
CA LEU A 66 3.10 -10.84 12.81
C LEU A 66 2.08 -10.39 11.77
N PHE A 67 2.31 -9.22 11.21
CA PHE A 67 1.45 -8.62 10.19
C PHE A 67 2.27 -8.32 8.95
N LEU A 68 1.67 -8.55 7.78
CA LEU A 68 2.31 -8.29 6.50
C LEU A 68 1.25 -7.86 5.49
N VAL A 69 1.70 -7.22 4.41
CA VAL A 69 0.78 -6.74 3.38
C VAL A 69 0.17 -7.92 2.63
N ASN A 70 -1.13 -7.81 2.37
CA ASN A 70 -1.84 -8.70 1.45
C ASN A 70 -2.00 -7.97 0.12
N PRO A 71 -1.17 -8.27 -0.89
CA PRO A 71 -1.24 -7.55 -2.17
C PRO A 71 -2.59 -7.66 -2.86
N ASP A 72 -3.27 -8.80 -2.72
CA ASP A 72 -4.57 -9.01 -3.36
C ASP A 72 -5.63 -8.05 -2.86
N GLY A 73 -5.48 -7.56 -1.62
CA GLY A 73 -6.43 -6.60 -1.05
C GLY A 73 -6.44 -5.27 -1.76
N PHE A 74 -5.42 -4.99 -2.56
CA PHE A 74 -5.34 -3.73 -3.31
C PHE A 74 -5.97 -3.82 -4.70
N SER A 75 -6.48 -4.98 -5.10
CA SER A 75 -7.00 -5.18 -6.46
C SER A 75 -8.09 -4.19 -6.84
N ALA A 76 -9.05 -3.95 -5.95
CA ALA A 76 -10.16 -3.04 -6.25
C ALA A 76 -9.67 -1.60 -6.40
N VAL A 77 -8.68 -1.20 -5.62
CA VAL A 77 -8.07 0.13 -5.75
C VAL A 77 -7.32 0.23 -7.08
N GLN A 78 -6.58 -0.80 -7.45
CA GLN A 78 -5.86 -0.82 -8.72
C GLN A 78 -6.82 -0.73 -9.90
N GLU A 79 -7.93 -1.47 -9.85
CA GLU A 79 -8.94 -1.41 -10.89
C GLU A 79 -9.55 -0.02 -11.01
N PHE A 80 -9.86 0.59 -9.88
CA PHE A 80 -10.39 1.95 -9.88
C PHE A 80 -9.41 2.93 -10.51
N LEU A 81 -8.16 2.87 -10.12
CA LEU A 81 -7.12 3.76 -10.64
C LEU A 81 -6.83 3.47 -12.12
N ALA A 82 -6.94 2.22 -12.54
CA ALA A 82 -6.71 1.84 -13.92
C ALA A 82 -7.65 2.52 -14.89
N ASP A 83 -8.88 2.80 -14.47
CA ASP A 83 -9.84 3.51 -15.31
C ASP A 83 -9.30 4.89 -15.72
N PHE A 84 -8.72 5.62 -14.76
CA PHE A 84 -8.14 6.93 -15.05
C PHE A 84 -6.86 6.79 -15.82
N TRP A 85 -6.04 5.82 -15.46
CA TRP A 85 -4.77 5.59 -16.11
C TRP A 85 -4.95 5.24 -17.58
N THR A 86 -5.88 4.35 -17.86
CA THR A 86 -6.13 3.86 -19.22
C THR A 86 -6.74 4.94 -20.10
N HIS A 87 -7.75 5.64 -19.59
CA HIS A 87 -8.54 6.58 -20.41
C HIS A 87 -7.95 7.98 -20.46
N HIS A 88 -7.17 8.37 -19.47
CA HIS A 88 -6.68 9.74 -19.36
C HIS A 88 -5.16 9.79 -19.17
N LEU A 89 -4.68 9.24 -18.08
CA LEU A 89 -3.27 9.34 -17.73
C LEU A 89 -2.39 8.48 -18.62
N GLY A 90 -2.91 7.36 -19.09
CA GLY A 90 -2.17 6.48 -19.98
C GLY A 90 -1.81 7.17 -21.28
N GLN A 91 -2.77 7.88 -21.88
CA GLN A 91 -2.52 8.62 -23.11
C GLN A 91 -1.52 9.76 -22.89
N LEU A 92 -1.70 10.48 -21.80
CA LEU A 92 -0.80 11.58 -21.49
C LEU A 92 0.62 11.06 -21.29
N GLN A 93 0.76 9.97 -20.57
CA GLN A 93 2.06 9.37 -20.32
C GLN A 93 2.71 8.90 -21.62
N THR A 94 1.93 8.29 -22.49
CA THR A 94 2.43 7.85 -23.79
C THR A 94 2.94 9.03 -24.62
N THR A 95 2.20 10.13 -24.60
CA THR A 95 2.58 11.34 -25.30
C THR A 95 3.91 11.90 -24.76
N LEU A 96 4.06 11.90 -23.47
CA LEU A 96 5.28 12.41 -22.82
C LEU A 96 6.49 11.50 -23.02
N GLN A 97 6.24 10.24 -23.33
CA GLN A 97 7.29 9.26 -23.53
C GLN A 97 7.53 8.97 -25.00
N THR A 98 7.36 9.96 -25.84
CA THR A 98 7.56 9.75 -27.26
C THR A 98 8.98 9.31 -27.56
N PRO A 99 9.16 8.58 -28.66
CA PRO A 99 10.49 8.13 -29.06
C PRO A 99 11.46 9.28 -29.19
N GLY A 100 12.65 9.04 -28.83
CA GLY A 100 13.65 10.07 -28.82
C GLY A 100 13.96 10.60 -27.46
N ASP A 101 13.19 10.13 -26.56
CA ASP A 101 13.32 10.51 -25.19
C ASP A 101 13.93 9.38 -24.42
N PRO A 102 14.72 8.93 -24.28
CA PRO A 102 14.99 7.66 -23.65
C PRO A 102 15.08 7.56 -22.18
N ALA A 103 14.57 7.44 -22.39
CA ALA A 103 14.73 7.31 -21.45
C ALA A 103 14.73 6.86 -20.89
N ASP A 104 14.64 6.75 -20.64
CA ASP A 104 14.88 6.52 -20.06
C ASP A 104 15.00 6.34 -19.85
N GLY A 105 14.88 6.39 -19.88
CA GLY A 105 15.19 6.37 -19.59
C GLY A 105 15.04 6.40 -19.59
N GLY A 106 14.94 6.43 -19.36
CA GLY A 106 15.15 6.66 -19.31
C GLY A 106 14.97 6.91 -19.52
N GLN A 107 14.92 6.86 -19.22
CA GLN A 107 15.13 7.29 -19.38
C GLN A 107 15.36 7.77 -19.83
N SER A 108 15.46 7.91 -19.90
CA SER A 108 15.80 8.58 -20.33
C SER A 108 15.82 9.00 -20.72
N PRO A 109 15.97 9.26 -20.84
CA PRO A 109 16.05 9.93 -21.15
C PRO A 109 16.06 10.35 -21.26
N ALA A 110 16.23 10.76 -21.01
CA ALA A 110 16.21 11.28 -20.79
C ALA A 110 15.81 11.47 -20.57
#